data_9c0a3a9970dff9450d9dde405ab006b6
#
_entry.id   9c0a3a9970dff9450d9dde405ab006b6
#
_cell.length_a   1.000
_cell.length_b   1.000
_cell.length_c   1.000
_cell.angle_alpha   90.00
_cell.angle_beta   90.00
_cell.angle_gamma   90.00
#
_symmetry.space_group_name_H-M   'P 1'
#
loop_
_entity.id
_entity.type
_entity.pdbx_description
1 polymer ?
#
loop_
_entity_poly.entity_id
_entity_poly.type
_entity_poly.pdbx_seq_one_letter_code
_entity_poly.pdbx_strand_id
1 'polypeptide(L)'
;MRARDILAWLALLAVAAFLALFLALPLLTNLVPGLDRGLLGEALAHPVYRAGIANSFAIAAITTVLTMLIALPLAWLGARCRFRGKGLLESLLLAPLILPPFVGAIGVYQLFGHYGVLNTALARLGADPAALPDWLGDHRFLIVCAVEALGLYPVLYLTLVNAFARLDASLLEAAAGLGASRLTRLRRIVLPLIRPGLFAGGILVFVWSFTELGTPLMLGYDRAMPVQIYNGLVEAERNRTPFALVVVMLAISVSLYLVARLVFARRSAAFAGKGAAAAPPVVLRGWRALAAAVPFLGVLALALAPHLVVVLSAVAGDWYGTILPSSWTLAHASAALSDGQVVRGIGNSLGYSLGATVLALVVGTFIAWTSARWRPPGWQVLDAAAMVPLAVPGVVLAFGYLAMASGIPWLRAWLDPLRNPTLLLIIAYAVRRLPQVVRSAAAGLDQVPAAYEEAAASLGAGFAYRLRRITLPLIAGSLAAGALLTFSFSMLEVADSLVLAQRKEFHPITRVIFELVQILGAGPAMACAFATWAMLFLAAALGAAAALRGRSPMELLRD
;
A
#
# COMPACT_ATOMS: atom_id res chain seq x y z
N MET A 1 -17.68 37.15 -17.25
CA MET A 1 -16.65 36.29 -16.67
C MET A 1 -15.34 37.08 -16.62
N ARG A 2 -14.76 37.27 -15.44
CA ARG A 2 -13.45 37.93 -15.33
C ARG A 2 -12.39 36.99 -15.87
N ALA A 3 -11.30 37.50 -16.47
CA ALA A 3 -10.20 36.65 -17.02
C ALA A 3 -9.67 35.61 -16.02
N ARG A 4 -9.88 35.83 -14.72
CA ARG A 4 -9.56 34.93 -13.61
C ARG A 4 -10.39 33.66 -13.56
N ASP A 5 -11.67 33.75 -13.95
CA ASP A 5 -12.58 32.61 -13.98
C ASP A 5 -12.22 31.69 -15.15
N ILE A 6 -11.75 32.26 -16.25
CA ILE A 6 -11.34 31.50 -17.45
C ILE A 6 -10.17 30.56 -17.15
N LEU A 7 -9.13 31.05 -16.45
CA LEU A 7 -7.97 30.22 -16.12
C LEU A 7 -8.34 29.05 -15.21
N ALA A 8 -9.19 29.28 -14.21
CA ALA A 8 -9.66 28.22 -13.31
C ALA A 8 -10.52 27.18 -14.05
N TRP A 9 -11.37 27.61 -14.99
CA TRP A 9 -12.15 26.72 -15.84
C TRP A 9 -11.28 25.92 -16.81
N LEU A 10 -10.25 26.53 -17.41
CA LEU A 10 -9.29 25.83 -18.26
C LEU A 10 -8.51 24.78 -17.47
N ALA A 11 -8.08 25.09 -16.24
CA ALA A 11 -7.42 24.14 -15.36
C ALA A 11 -8.36 22.98 -14.97
N LEU A 12 -9.65 23.28 -14.68
CA LEU A 12 -10.66 22.25 -14.40
C LEU A 12 -10.85 21.30 -15.60
N LEU A 13 -10.97 21.86 -16.80
CA LEU A 13 -11.10 21.06 -18.03
C LEU A 13 -9.84 20.23 -18.29
N ALA A 14 -8.65 20.78 -18.08
CA ALA A 14 -7.40 20.05 -18.23
C ALA A 14 -7.29 18.87 -17.24
N VAL A 15 -7.66 19.07 -15.97
CA VAL A 15 -7.66 18.02 -14.96
C VAL A 15 -8.76 16.98 -15.24
N ALA A 16 -9.94 17.41 -15.67
CA ALA A 16 -11.01 16.48 -16.08
C ALA A 16 -10.59 15.64 -17.30
N ALA A 17 -9.97 16.27 -18.31
CA ALA A 17 -9.42 15.58 -19.47
C ALA A 17 -8.29 14.61 -19.09
N PHE A 18 -7.42 15.00 -18.17
CA PHE A 18 -6.37 14.14 -17.63
C PHE A 18 -6.96 12.88 -16.96
N LEU A 19 -7.98 13.03 -16.10
CA LEU A 19 -8.63 11.90 -15.47
C LEU A 19 -9.43 11.04 -16.47
N ALA A 20 -10.09 11.68 -17.45
CA ALA A 20 -10.78 10.94 -18.51
C ALA A 20 -9.78 10.09 -19.34
N LEU A 21 -8.63 10.66 -19.70
CA LEU A 21 -7.63 10.00 -20.53
C LEU A 21 -6.83 8.95 -19.76
N PHE A 22 -6.44 9.22 -18.51
CA PHE A 22 -5.50 8.38 -17.78
C PHE A 22 -6.11 7.58 -16.62
N LEU A 23 -7.40 7.74 -16.34
CA LEU A 23 -8.12 6.89 -15.40
C LEU A 23 -9.30 6.18 -16.07
N ALA A 24 -10.19 6.94 -16.74
CA ALA A 24 -11.38 6.33 -17.32
C ALA A 24 -11.04 5.50 -18.57
N LEU A 25 -10.24 6.02 -19.48
CA LEU A 25 -9.91 5.32 -20.74
C LEU A 25 -9.17 3.99 -20.52
N PRO A 26 -8.14 3.86 -19.64
CA PRO A 26 -7.52 2.57 -19.34
C PRO A 26 -8.51 1.54 -18.78
N LEU A 27 -9.48 1.99 -17.97
CA LEU A 27 -10.53 1.10 -17.46
C LEU A 27 -11.46 0.66 -18.59
N LEU A 28 -11.87 1.57 -19.49
CA LEU A 28 -12.74 1.25 -20.62
C LEU A 28 -12.06 0.32 -21.62
N THR A 29 -10.76 0.48 -21.88
CA THR A 29 -10.01 -0.41 -22.78
C THR A 29 -9.91 -1.85 -22.26
N ASN A 30 -10.03 -2.05 -20.96
CA ASN A 30 -10.16 -3.38 -20.36
C ASN A 30 -11.61 -3.88 -20.37
N LEU A 31 -12.56 -3.01 -20.00
CA LEU A 31 -13.97 -3.38 -19.85
C LEU A 31 -14.61 -3.80 -21.17
N VAL A 32 -14.34 -3.06 -22.25
CA VAL A 32 -14.98 -3.31 -23.55
C VAL A 32 -14.70 -4.73 -24.05
N PRO A 33 -13.44 -5.20 -24.16
CA PRO A 33 -13.18 -6.57 -24.58
C PRO A 33 -13.52 -7.61 -23.49
N GLY A 34 -13.33 -7.27 -22.22
CA GLY A 34 -13.54 -8.21 -21.12
C GLY A 34 -14.99 -8.47 -20.75
N LEU A 35 -15.94 -7.63 -21.19
CA LEU A 35 -17.39 -7.84 -21.03
C LEU A 35 -17.99 -8.75 -22.10
N ASP A 36 -17.19 -9.28 -23.04
CA ASP A 36 -17.65 -10.29 -23.97
C ASP A 36 -18.18 -11.52 -23.21
N ARG A 37 -19.42 -11.91 -23.53
CA ARG A 37 -20.10 -13.00 -22.81
C ARG A 37 -19.41 -14.34 -22.99
N GLY A 38 -18.78 -14.58 -24.15
CA GLY A 38 -18.01 -15.79 -24.42
C GLY A 38 -16.77 -15.86 -23.53
N LEU A 39 -15.99 -14.79 -23.48
CA LEU A 39 -14.79 -14.70 -22.65
C LEU A 39 -15.11 -14.78 -21.16
N LEU A 40 -16.17 -14.12 -20.69
CA LEU A 40 -16.62 -14.22 -19.29
C LEU A 40 -17.07 -15.65 -18.97
N GLY A 41 -17.83 -16.27 -19.86
CA GLY A 41 -18.24 -17.67 -19.71
C GLY A 41 -17.05 -18.62 -19.63
N GLU A 42 -16.06 -18.45 -20.51
CA GLU A 42 -14.82 -19.22 -20.50
C GLU A 42 -14.02 -19.00 -19.21
N ALA A 43 -13.81 -17.74 -18.79
CA ALA A 43 -13.09 -17.41 -17.58
C ALA A 43 -13.74 -18.02 -16.32
N LEU A 44 -15.08 -18.03 -16.24
CA LEU A 44 -15.82 -18.58 -15.11
C LEU A 44 -15.98 -20.11 -15.18
N ALA A 45 -15.93 -20.71 -16.37
CA ALA A 45 -16.04 -22.16 -16.57
C ALA A 45 -14.67 -22.86 -16.44
N HIS A 46 -13.58 -22.20 -16.88
CA HIS A 46 -12.25 -22.81 -16.91
C HIS A 46 -11.74 -23.10 -15.50
N PRO A 47 -11.35 -24.35 -15.16
CA PRO A 47 -10.99 -24.75 -13.81
C PRO A 47 -9.85 -23.92 -13.19
N VAL A 48 -8.84 -23.57 -13.99
CA VAL A 48 -7.66 -22.81 -13.53
C VAL A 48 -8.05 -21.40 -13.10
N TYR A 49 -8.85 -20.69 -13.89
CA TYR A 49 -9.26 -19.32 -13.58
C TYR A 49 -10.25 -19.27 -12.42
N ARG A 50 -11.19 -20.22 -12.38
CA ARG A 50 -12.11 -20.36 -11.26
C ARG A 50 -11.37 -20.64 -9.94
N ALA A 51 -10.37 -21.52 -9.97
CA ALA A 51 -9.50 -21.76 -8.83
C ALA A 51 -8.71 -20.50 -8.44
N GLY A 52 -8.22 -19.71 -9.41
CA GLY A 52 -7.54 -18.44 -9.17
C GLY A 52 -8.41 -17.42 -8.44
N ILE A 53 -9.68 -17.26 -8.87
CA ILE A 53 -10.66 -16.39 -8.22
C ILE A 53 -10.91 -16.87 -6.78
N ALA A 54 -11.19 -18.17 -6.59
CA ALA A 54 -11.46 -18.75 -5.29
C ALA A 54 -10.26 -18.63 -4.34
N ASN A 55 -9.05 -18.92 -4.83
CA ASN A 55 -7.82 -18.79 -4.04
C ASN A 55 -7.53 -17.36 -3.63
N SER A 56 -7.68 -16.38 -4.54
CA SER A 56 -7.49 -14.97 -4.20
C SER A 56 -8.48 -14.50 -3.14
N PHE A 57 -9.74 -14.95 -3.24
CA PHE A 57 -10.74 -14.66 -2.22
C PHE A 57 -10.39 -15.32 -0.87
N ALA A 58 -9.93 -16.57 -0.89
CA ALA A 58 -9.51 -17.29 0.31
C ALA A 58 -8.26 -16.66 0.95
N ILE A 59 -7.24 -16.28 0.14
CA ILE A 59 -6.07 -15.55 0.60
C ILE A 59 -6.51 -14.27 1.31
N ALA A 60 -7.33 -13.44 0.65
CA ALA A 60 -7.79 -12.18 1.22
C ALA A 60 -8.59 -12.36 2.52
N ALA A 61 -9.45 -13.38 2.58
CA ALA A 61 -10.23 -13.68 3.79
C ALA A 61 -9.33 -14.12 4.95
N ILE A 62 -8.42 -15.07 4.70
CA ILE A 62 -7.50 -15.58 5.73
C ILE A 62 -6.53 -14.49 6.17
N THR A 63 -5.92 -13.75 5.24
CA THR A 63 -5.06 -12.60 5.52
C THR A 63 -5.78 -11.57 6.39
N THR A 64 -7.04 -11.24 6.06
CA THR A 64 -7.84 -10.30 6.86
C THR A 64 -8.06 -10.81 8.28
N VAL A 65 -8.40 -12.09 8.46
CA VAL A 65 -8.59 -12.69 9.78
C VAL A 65 -7.28 -12.70 10.56
N LEU A 66 -6.17 -13.12 9.96
CA LEU A 66 -4.85 -13.09 10.59
C LEU A 66 -4.45 -11.67 11.00
N THR A 67 -4.67 -10.71 10.11
CA THR A 67 -4.43 -9.28 10.37
C THR A 67 -5.28 -8.78 11.55
N MET A 68 -6.55 -9.19 11.64
CA MET A 68 -7.41 -8.85 12.77
C MET A 68 -6.89 -9.44 14.08
N LEU A 69 -6.46 -10.70 14.07
CA LEU A 69 -5.90 -11.38 15.25
C LEU A 69 -4.63 -10.68 15.75
N ILE A 70 -3.80 -10.15 14.84
CA ILE A 70 -2.59 -9.40 15.16
C ILE A 70 -2.92 -7.98 15.64
N ALA A 71 -3.74 -7.25 14.89
CA ALA A 71 -3.96 -5.82 15.10
C ALA A 71 -4.86 -5.50 16.31
N LEU A 72 -5.87 -6.35 16.61
CA LEU A 72 -6.80 -6.10 17.72
C LEU A 72 -6.11 -5.99 19.08
N PRO A 73 -5.30 -6.98 19.54
CA PRO A 73 -4.62 -6.89 20.81
C PRO A 73 -3.61 -5.74 20.87
N LEU A 74 -2.87 -5.52 19.79
CA LEU A 74 -1.91 -4.42 19.70
C LEU A 74 -2.61 -3.06 19.80
N ALA A 75 -3.70 -2.86 19.07
CA ALA A 75 -4.45 -1.61 19.08
C ALA A 75 -5.13 -1.35 20.45
N TRP A 76 -5.62 -2.38 21.11
CA TRP A 76 -6.13 -2.26 22.48
C TRP A 76 -5.06 -1.81 23.45
N LEU A 77 -3.87 -2.46 23.44
CA LEU A 77 -2.74 -2.08 24.28
C LEU A 77 -2.22 -0.67 23.91
N GLY A 78 -2.15 -0.38 22.61
CA GLY A 78 -1.75 0.91 22.07
C GLY A 78 -2.64 2.06 22.53
N ALA A 79 -3.97 1.88 22.54
CA ALA A 79 -4.90 2.92 22.94
C ALA A 79 -5.04 3.05 24.47
N ARG A 80 -4.90 1.96 25.23
CA ARG A 80 -5.24 1.92 26.66
C ARG A 80 -4.07 1.92 27.61
N CYS A 81 -2.86 1.55 27.17
CA CYS A 81 -1.69 1.43 28.04
C CYS A 81 -0.65 2.47 27.68
N ARG A 82 0.05 2.96 28.70
CA ARG A 82 1.23 3.82 28.56
C ARG A 82 2.40 3.21 29.35
N PHE A 83 3.50 2.95 28.68
CA PHE A 83 4.73 2.43 29.28
C PHE A 83 5.97 2.99 28.58
N ARG A 84 7.13 2.90 29.24
CA ARG A 84 8.38 3.43 28.69
C ARG A 84 8.78 2.68 27.40
N GLY A 85 9.15 3.41 26.36
CA GLY A 85 9.52 2.84 25.05
C GLY A 85 8.34 2.52 24.11
N LYS A 86 7.08 2.69 24.56
CA LYS A 86 5.90 2.42 23.73
C LYS A 86 5.91 3.17 22.41
N GLY A 87 6.23 4.48 22.43
CA GLY A 87 6.25 5.29 21.19
C GLY A 87 7.23 4.76 20.15
N LEU A 88 8.40 4.26 20.59
CA LEU A 88 9.35 3.60 19.69
C LEU A 88 8.77 2.32 19.10
N LEU A 89 8.17 1.46 19.93
CA LEU A 89 7.56 0.21 19.47
C LEU A 89 6.41 0.47 18.48
N GLU A 90 5.55 1.45 18.77
CA GLU A 90 4.46 1.85 17.85
C GLU A 90 5.01 2.39 16.53
N SER A 91 6.10 3.15 16.54
CA SER A 91 6.75 3.62 15.31
C SER A 91 7.33 2.46 14.50
N LEU A 92 7.98 1.51 15.18
CA LEU A 92 8.55 0.32 14.52
C LEU A 92 7.47 -0.62 13.98
N LEU A 93 6.28 -0.72 14.63
CA LEU A 93 5.16 -1.48 14.10
C LEU A 93 4.68 -1.01 12.71
N LEU A 94 4.96 0.22 12.34
CA LEU A 94 4.63 0.75 11.01
C LEU A 94 5.71 0.48 9.96
N ALA A 95 6.86 -0.09 10.36
CA ALA A 95 7.95 -0.40 9.43
C ALA A 95 7.53 -1.27 8.23
N PRO A 96 6.64 -2.29 8.37
CA PRO A 96 6.20 -3.08 7.23
C PRO A 96 5.41 -2.30 6.16
N LEU A 97 4.85 -1.12 6.47
CA LEU A 97 4.25 -0.25 5.46
C LEU A 97 5.30 0.40 4.55
N ILE A 98 6.52 0.54 5.06
CA ILE A 98 7.65 1.15 4.34
C ILE A 98 8.45 0.06 3.63
N LEU A 99 8.56 -1.11 4.27
CA LEU A 99 9.28 -2.25 3.73
C LEU A 99 8.34 -3.04 2.80
N PRO A 100 8.67 -3.19 1.50
CA PRO A 100 7.74 -3.83 0.57
C PRO A 100 7.54 -5.30 0.92
N PRO A 101 6.30 -5.80 1.01
CA PRO A 101 6.01 -7.22 1.28
C PRO A 101 6.69 -8.16 0.28
N PHE A 102 6.77 -7.76 -1.00
CA PHE A 102 7.41 -8.58 -2.03
C PHE A 102 8.93 -8.75 -1.80
N VAL A 103 9.60 -7.77 -1.18
CA VAL A 103 11.01 -7.90 -0.76
C VAL A 103 11.11 -8.90 0.39
N GLY A 104 10.20 -8.83 1.36
CA GLY A 104 10.11 -9.83 2.43
C GLY A 104 9.92 -11.25 1.90
N ALA A 105 9.18 -11.42 0.80
CA ALA A 105 8.97 -12.71 0.16
C ALA A 105 10.30 -13.37 -0.30
N ILE A 106 11.32 -12.57 -0.68
CA ILE A 106 12.67 -13.11 -0.98
C ILE A 106 13.27 -13.75 0.27
N GLY A 107 13.19 -13.08 1.42
CA GLY A 107 13.69 -13.61 2.68
C GLY A 107 12.95 -14.86 3.15
N VAL A 108 11.69 -15.04 2.73
CA VAL A 108 10.89 -16.21 3.03
C VAL A 108 11.51 -17.49 2.43
N TYR A 109 12.11 -17.41 1.24
CA TYR A 109 12.82 -18.57 0.66
C TYR A 109 14.00 -19.02 1.53
N GLN A 110 14.76 -18.09 2.10
CA GLN A 110 15.87 -18.41 2.99
C GLN A 110 15.38 -18.90 4.37
N LEU A 111 14.22 -18.44 4.84
CA LEU A 111 13.62 -18.90 6.10
C LEU A 111 13.00 -20.28 5.96
N PHE A 112 12.18 -20.50 4.94
CA PHE A 112 11.28 -21.65 4.78
C PHE A 112 11.68 -22.60 3.66
N GLY A 113 12.77 -22.31 2.93
CA GLY A 113 13.30 -23.25 1.93
C GLY A 113 13.72 -24.57 2.54
N HIS A 114 13.85 -25.61 1.73
CA HIS A 114 14.20 -26.95 2.21
C HIS A 114 15.49 -26.97 3.06
N TYR A 115 16.52 -26.25 2.62
CA TYR A 115 17.78 -26.05 3.35
C TYR A 115 17.83 -24.68 4.06
N GLY A 116 16.68 -24.10 4.32
CA GLY A 116 16.54 -22.79 4.97
C GLY A 116 16.74 -22.86 6.48
N VAL A 117 16.69 -21.67 7.08
CA VAL A 117 16.97 -21.49 8.52
C VAL A 117 16.08 -22.35 9.40
N LEU A 118 14.78 -22.45 9.09
CA LEU A 118 13.81 -23.17 9.92
C LEU A 118 14.07 -24.68 9.90
N ASN A 119 14.24 -25.28 8.73
CA ASN A 119 14.53 -26.70 8.59
C ASN A 119 15.91 -27.06 9.19
N THR A 120 16.88 -26.18 9.00
CA THR A 120 18.20 -26.35 9.64
C THR A 120 18.11 -26.30 11.18
N ALA A 121 17.27 -25.40 11.72
CA ALA A 121 17.03 -25.33 13.16
C ALA A 121 16.33 -26.61 13.68
N LEU A 122 15.31 -27.10 12.95
CA LEU A 122 14.61 -28.35 13.30
C LEU A 122 15.57 -29.55 13.27
N ALA A 123 16.41 -29.67 12.25
CA ALA A 123 17.42 -30.74 12.17
C ALA A 123 18.41 -30.70 13.35
N ARG A 124 18.87 -29.51 13.77
CA ARG A 124 19.72 -29.33 14.95
C ARG A 124 19.03 -29.69 16.27
N LEU A 125 17.69 -29.57 16.31
CA LEU A 125 16.88 -29.99 17.45
C LEU A 125 16.56 -31.51 17.46
N GLY A 126 17.08 -32.26 16.47
CA GLY A 126 16.93 -33.69 16.38
C GLY A 126 15.83 -34.19 15.45
N ALA A 127 15.25 -33.32 14.62
CA ALA A 127 14.33 -33.77 13.57
C ALA A 127 15.10 -34.54 12.47
N ASP A 128 14.48 -35.62 11.97
CA ASP A 128 15.06 -36.40 10.86
C ASP A 128 15.14 -35.52 9.59
N PRO A 129 16.33 -35.32 9.00
CA PRO A 129 16.49 -34.53 7.77
C PRO A 129 15.64 -35.03 6.60
N ALA A 130 15.33 -36.33 6.52
CA ALA A 130 14.50 -36.91 5.48
C ALA A 130 13.00 -36.66 5.68
N ALA A 131 12.58 -36.28 6.90
CA ALA A 131 11.19 -35.99 7.26
C ALA A 131 10.91 -34.49 7.43
N LEU A 132 11.85 -33.60 7.04
CA LEU A 132 11.65 -32.16 7.14
C LEU A 132 10.55 -31.69 6.19
N PRO A 133 9.67 -30.78 6.66
CA PRO A 133 8.56 -30.28 5.85
C PRO A 133 9.04 -29.50 4.61
N ASP A 134 8.37 -29.68 3.49
CA ASP A 134 8.47 -28.75 2.35
C ASP A 134 7.47 -27.61 2.53
N TRP A 135 7.89 -26.59 3.30
CA TRP A 135 7.05 -25.43 3.61
C TRP A 135 6.57 -24.70 2.37
N LEU A 136 7.42 -24.58 1.34
CA LEU A 136 7.13 -23.84 0.12
C LEU A 136 6.44 -24.69 -0.95
N GLY A 137 6.47 -26.01 -0.84
CA GLY A 137 5.67 -26.92 -1.66
C GLY A 137 4.24 -27.00 -1.14
N ASP A 138 4.08 -27.64 0.02
CA ASP A 138 2.75 -28.00 0.58
C ASP A 138 2.00 -26.82 1.21
N HIS A 139 2.72 -25.86 1.81
CA HIS A 139 2.13 -24.79 2.62
C HIS A 139 2.25 -23.39 2.02
N ARG A 140 2.65 -23.28 0.75
CA ARG A 140 2.86 -21.98 0.06
C ARG A 140 1.69 -21.05 0.16
N PHE A 141 0.47 -21.56 0.04
CA PHE A 141 -0.77 -20.80 0.20
C PHE A 141 -0.86 -20.10 1.57
N LEU A 142 -0.57 -20.84 2.66
CA LEU A 142 -0.61 -20.28 4.02
C LEU A 142 0.54 -19.29 4.26
N ILE A 143 1.69 -19.52 3.66
CA ILE A 143 2.83 -18.61 3.73
C ILE A 143 2.50 -17.29 3.04
N VAL A 144 1.87 -17.30 1.86
CA VAL A 144 1.36 -16.09 1.20
C VAL A 144 0.43 -15.32 2.14
N CYS A 145 -0.57 -16.00 2.74
CA CYS A 145 -1.49 -15.37 3.68
C CYS A 145 -0.77 -14.75 4.90
N ALA A 146 0.24 -15.43 5.44
CA ALA A 146 1.00 -14.96 6.60
C ALA A 146 1.87 -13.74 6.26
N VAL A 147 2.58 -13.77 5.14
CA VAL A 147 3.43 -12.67 4.67
C VAL A 147 2.58 -11.42 4.41
N GLU A 148 1.45 -11.58 3.73
CA GLU A 148 0.53 -10.46 3.49
C GLU A 148 -0.06 -9.93 4.81
N ALA A 149 -0.43 -10.79 5.75
CA ALA A 149 -0.96 -10.37 7.04
C ALA A 149 0.08 -9.57 7.85
N LEU A 150 1.34 -10.01 7.84
CA LEU A 150 2.46 -9.31 8.46
C LEU A 150 2.84 -8.00 7.73
N GLY A 151 2.51 -7.85 6.46
CA GLY A 151 2.65 -6.59 5.71
C GLY A 151 1.50 -5.62 5.94
N LEU A 152 0.27 -6.13 6.12
CA LEU A 152 -0.94 -5.32 6.14
C LEU A 152 -1.50 -4.99 7.54
N TYR A 153 -1.01 -5.66 8.62
CA TYR A 153 -1.52 -5.39 9.98
C TYR A 153 -1.39 -3.91 10.40
N PRO A 154 -0.37 -3.13 9.97
CA PRO A 154 -0.28 -1.74 10.40
C PRO A 154 -1.47 -0.89 9.91
N VAL A 155 -2.05 -1.20 8.75
CA VAL A 155 -3.23 -0.51 8.20
C VAL A 155 -4.43 -0.68 9.14
N LEU A 156 -4.69 -1.92 9.56
CA LEU A 156 -5.77 -2.22 10.50
C LEU A 156 -5.46 -1.71 11.91
N TYR A 157 -4.20 -1.80 12.35
CA TYR A 157 -3.73 -1.26 13.63
C TYR A 157 -4.04 0.23 13.77
N LEU A 158 -3.69 1.06 12.79
CA LEU A 158 -3.95 2.50 12.80
C LEU A 158 -5.44 2.82 12.88
N THR A 159 -6.28 2.11 12.12
CA THR A 159 -7.73 2.27 12.17
C THR A 159 -8.31 1.89 13.52
N LEU A 160 -7.85 0.80 14.11
CA LEU A 160 -8.33 0.31 15.40
C LEU A 160 -7.84 1.14 16.58
N VAL A 161 -6.58 1.60 16.60
CA VAL A 161 -6.09 2.52 17.65
C VAL A 161 -6.97 3.75 17.72
N ASN A 162 -7.32 4.34 16.58
CA ASN A 162 -8.21 5.49 16.53
C ASN A 162 -9.64 5.15 17.00
N ALA A 163 -10.15 3.96 16.67
CA ALA A 163 -11.46 3.50 17.15
C ALA A 163 -11.46 3.28 18.67
N PHE A 164 -10.42 2.66 19.22
CA PHE A 164 -10.26 2.45 20.66
C PHE A 164 -10.05 3.75 21.45
N ALA A 165 -9.31 4.72 20.87
CA ALA A 165 -9.07 6.01 21.50
C ALA A 165 -10.36 6.86 21.66
N ARG A 166 -11.37 6.60 20.84
CA ARG A 166 -12.69 7.28 20.91
C ARG A 166 -13.68 6.62 21.86
N LEU A 167 -13.30 5.50 22.53
CA LEU A 167 -14.16 4.84 23.49
C LEU A 167 -14.29 5.67 24.76
N ASP A 168 -15.52 6.00 25.12
CA ASP A 168 -15.82 6.70 26.37
C ASP A 168 -15.54 5.80 27.59
N ALA A 169 -14.68 6.32 28.50
CA ALA A 169 -14.33 5.64 29.72
C ALA A 169 -15.54 5.46 30.64
N SER A 170 -16.41 6.46 30.69
CA SER A 170 -17.56 6.49 31.60
C SER A 170 -18.51 5.32 31.36
N LEU A 171 -18.69 4.91 30.07
CA LEU A 171 -19.50 3.74 29.71
C LEU A 171 -18.92 2.44 30.27
N LEU A 172 -17.59 2.30 30.25
CA LEU A 172 -16.92 1.10 30.77
C LEU A 172 -16.91 1.06 32.30
N GLU A 173 -16.80 2.22 32.95
CA GLU A 173 -16.82 2.39 34.39
C GLU A 173 -18.24 2.20 34.93
N ALA A 174 -19.25 2.79 34.28
CA ALA A 174 -20.68 2.59 34.65
C ALA A 174 -21.06 1.11 34.53
N ALA A 175 -20.67 0.45 33.45
CA ALA A 175 -20.93 -0.99 33.30
C ALA A 175 -20.19 -1.83 34.36
N ALA A 176 -18.98 -1.41 34.75
CA ALA A 176 -18.25 -2.06 35.85
C ALA A 176 -18.95 -1.86 37.19
N GLY A 177 -19.44 -0.65 37.48
CA GLY A 177 -20.23 -0.33 38.66
C GLY A 177 -21.53 -1.12 38.75
N LEU A 178 -22.13 -1.47 37.60
CA LEU A 178 -23.31 -2.36 37.53
C LEU A 178 -22.96 -3.87 37.58
N GLY A 179 -21.69 -4.21 37.88
CA GLY A 179 -21.26 -5.61 38.03
C GLY A 179 -20.96 -6.34 36.73
N ALA A 180 -20.92 -5.65 35.57
CA ALA A 180 -20.63 -6.30 34.30
C ALA A 180 -19.18 -6.85 34.27
N SER A 181 -19.03 -8.14 33.96
CA SER A 181 -17.75 -8.81 33.82
C SER A 181 -16.91 -8.20 32.69
N ARG A 182 -15.58 -8.43 32.70
CA ARG A 182 -14.68 -7.96 31.62
C ARG A 182 -15.11 -8.47 30.24
N LEU A 183 -15.55 -9.73 30.16
CA LEU A 183 -16.00 -10.34 28.90
C LEU A 183 -17.34 -9.74 28.44
N THR A 184 -18.26 -9.45 29.38
CA THR A 184 -19.53 -8.78 29.07
C THR A 184 -19.30 -7.39 28.52
N ARG A 185 -18.40 -6.59 29.14
CA ARG A 185 -18.01 -5.26 28.65
C ARG A 185 -17.36 -5.34 27.28
N LEU A 186 -16.45 -6.30 27.07
CA LEU A 186 -15.83 -6.51 25.75
C LEU A 186 -16.87 -6.82 24.67
N ARG A 187 -17.76 -7.79 24.92
CA ARG A 187 -18.75 -8.26 23.92
C ARG A 187 -19.89 -7.28 23.68
N ARG A 188 -20.40 -6.62 24.74
CA ARG A 188 -21.59 -5.77 24.65
C ARG A 188 -21.33 -4.29 24.49
N ILE A 189 -20.12 -3.80 24.81
CA ILE A 189 -19.78 -2.37 24.72
C ILE A 189 -18.63 -2.16 23.73
N VAL A 190 -17.45 -2.72 24.01
CA VAL A 190 -16.23 -2.43 23.24
C VAL A 190 -16.38 -2.90 21.80
N LEU A 191 -16.70 -4.18 21.59
CA LEU A 191 -16.77 -4.77 20.25
C LEU A 191 -17.83 -4.09 19.35
N PRO A 192 -19.06 -3.79 19.82
CA PRO A 192 -20.01 -3.02 19.01
C PRO A 192 -19.54 -1.61 18.65
N LEU A 193 -18.85 -0.93 19.57
CA LEU A 193 -18.37 0.43 19.35
C LEU A 193 -17.18 0.50 18.37
N ILE A 194 -16.29 -0.50 18.36
CA ILE A 194 -15.18 -0.55 17.42
C ILE A 194 -15.54 -1.22 16.08
N ARG A 195 -16.70 -1.87 15.95
CA ARG A 195 -17.14 -2.55 14.71
C ARG A 195 -16.98 -1.70 13.46
N PRO A 196 -17.34 -0.39 13.45
CA PRO A 196 -17.12 0.43 12.25
C PRO A 196 -15.66 0.51 11.85
N GLY A 197 -14.74 0.73 12.79
CA GLY A 197 -13.30 0.78 12.53
C GLY A 197 -12.74 -0.59 12.11
N LEU A 198 -13.19 -1.67 12.76
CA LEU A 198 -12.79 -3.04 12.42
C LEU A 198 -13.23 -3.42 11.00
N PHE A 199 -14.47 -3.08 10.65
CA PHE A 199 -15.01 -3.35 9.32
C PHE A 199 -14.28 -2.51 8.24
N ALA A 200 -13.99 -1.23 8.54
CA ALA A 200 -13.27 -0.32 7.67
C ALA A 200 -11.88 -0.80 7.30
N GLY A 201 -11.09 -1.01 8.33
CA GLY A 201 -9.75 -1.50 8.16
C GLY A 201 -9.73 -2.91 7.58
N GLY A 202 -10.69 -3.76 7.98
CA GLY A 202 -10.82 -5.13 7.49
C GLY A 202 -11.11 -5.20 5.99
N ILE A 203 -12.06 -4.38 5.48
CA ILE A 203 -12.31 -4.34 4.03
C ILE A 203 -11.11 -3.78 3.27
N LEU A 204 -10.44 -2.77 3.81
CA LEU A 204 -9.25 -2.22 3.16
C LEU A 204 -8.15 -3.28 3.05
N VAL A 205 -7.87 -4.03 4.13
CA VAL A 205 -6.94 -5.16 4.12
C VAL A 205 -7.39 -6.23 3.13
N PHE A 206 -8.69 -6.58 3.13
CA PHE A 206 -9.23 -7.57 2.20
C PHE A 206 -9.02 -7.18 0.73
N VAL A 207 -9.37 -5.93 0.36
CA VAL A 207 -9.20 -5.45 -1.02
C VAL A 207 -7.73 -5.42 -1.42
N TRP A 208 -6.85 -4.96 -0.54
CA TRP A 208 -5.42 -4.91 -0.83
C TRP A 208 -4.82 -6.30 -1.00
N SER A 209 -5.16 -7.25 -0.12
CA SER A 209 -4.72 -8.65 -0.24
C SER A 209 -5.31 -9.34 -1.48
N PHE A 210 -6.62 -9.15 -1.77
CA PHE A 210 -7.27 -9.71 -2.95
C PHE A 210 -6.63 -9.27 -4.27
N THR A 211 -6.04 -8.08 -4.29
CA THR A 211 -5.45 -7.45 -5.48
C THR A 211 -3.93 -7.49 -5.49
N GLU A 212 -3.32 -8.09 -4.47
CA GLU A 212 -1.87 -8.15 -4.33
C GLU A 212 -1.25 -9.06 -5.40
N LEU A 213 -0.30 -8.50 -6.17
CA LEU A 213 0.43 -9.23 -7.19
C LEU A 213 1.81 -9.66 -6.70
N GLY A 214 2.52 -8.77 -6.00
CA GLY A 214 3.94 -8.92 -5.74
C GLY A 214 4.28 -10.13 -4.86
N THR A 215 3.59 -10.29 -3.75
CA THR A 215 3.87 -11.38 -2.79
C THR A 215 3.57 -12.77 -3.37
N PRO A 216 2.39 -13.05 -3.96
CA PRO A 216 2.13 -14.34 -4.60
C PRO A 216 3.09 -14.63 -5.76
N LEU A 217 3.38 -13.62 -6.59
CA LEU A 217 4.28 -13.77 -7.73
C LEU A 217 5.71 -14.11 -7.28
N MET A 218 6.24 -13.40 -6.27
CA MET A 218 7.57 -13.65 -5.74
C MET A 218 7.69 -15.01 -5.05
N LEU A 219 6.63 -15.50 -4.41
CA LEU A 219 6.57 -16.82 -3.81
C LEU A 219 6.25 -17.94 -4.83
N GLY A 220 6.09 -17.62 -6.11
CA GLY A 220 5.76 -18.60 -7.16
C GLY A 220 4.37 -19.23 -6.97
N TYR A 221 3.41 -18.47 -6.43
CA TYR A 221 2.04 -18.95 -6.25
C TYR A 221 1.15 -18.53 -7.42
N ASP A 222 1.22 -19.28 -8.52
CA ASP A 222 0.53 -18.97 -9.78
C ASP A 222 -0.99 -19.17 -9.76
N ARG A 223 -1.52 -19.71 -8.64
CA ARG A 223 -2.95 -19.95 -8.46
C ARG A 223 -3.71 -18.75 -7.88
N ALA A 224 -3.09 -17.58 -7.81
CA ALA A 224 -3.75 -16.32 -7.46
C ALA A 224 -4.18 -15.57 -8.72
N MET A 225 -5.38 -14.99 -8.71
CA MET A 225 -5.95 -14.29 -9.89
C MET A 225 -5.07 -13.13 -10.38
N PRO A 226 -4.46 -12.27 -9.54
CA PRO A 226 -3.54 -11.23 -10.02
C PRO A 226 -2.35 -11.78 -10.79
N VAL A 227 -1.80 -12.93 -10.34
CA VAL A 227 -0.69 -13.61 -11.02
C VAL A 227 -1.14 -14.21 -12.35
N GLN A 228 -2.33 -14.79 -12.41
CA GLN A 228 -2.89 -15.31 -13.66
C GLN A 228 -3.15 -14.20 -14.68
N ILE A 229 -3.60 -13.02 -14.24
CA ILE A 229 -3.73 -11.84 -15.10
C ILE A 229 -2.35 -11.42 -15.62
N TYR A 230 -1.35 -11.35 -14.74
CA TYR A 230 0.01 -10.97 -15.11
C TYR A 230 0.64 -11.97 -16.10
N ASN A 231 0.56 -13.27 -15.83
CA ASN A 231 1.08 -14.31 -16.73
C ASN A 231 0.36 -14.30 -18.08
N GLY A 232 -0.95 -14.00 -18.09
CA GLY A 232 -1.73 -13.88 -19.30
C GLY A 232 -1.36 -12.71 -20.21
N LEU A 233 -0.56 -11.73 -19.73
CA LEU A 233 -0.03 -10.64 -20.56
C LEU A 233 0.89 -11.15 -21.68
N VAL A 234 1.68 -12.17 -21.40
CA VAL A 234 2.63 -12.76 -22.36
C VAL A 234 1.87 -13.43 -23.52
N GLU A 235 0.65 -13.89 -23.25
CA GLU A 235 -0.21 -14.61 -24.19
C GLU A 235 -1.35 -13.74 -24.75
N ALA A 236 -1.44 -12.46 -24.40
CA ALA A 236 -2.59 -11.59 -24.66
C ALA A 236 -2.94 -11.42 -26.16
N GLU A 237 -1.99 -11.63 -27.06
CA GLU A 237 -2.25 -11.66 -28.53
C GLU A 237 -3.01 -12.91 -28.97
N ARG A 238 -2.86 -14.04 -28.28
CA ARG A 238 -3.46 -15.34 -28.59
C ARG A 238 -4.64 -15.68 -27.71
N ASN A 239 -4.62 -15.24 -26.47
CA ASN A 239 -5.63 -15.51 -25.46
C ASN A 239 -6.16 -14.20 -24.85
N ARG A 240 -7.46 -13.91 -25.08
CA ARG A 240 -8.13 -12.72 -24.53
C ARG A 240 -8.81 -12.95 -23.18
N THR A 241 -8.80 -14.17 -22.65
CA THR A 241 -9.41 -14.51 -21.37
C THR A 241 -8.90 -13.67 -20.18
N PRO A 242 -7.62 -13.23 -20.14
CA PRO A 242 -7.13 -12.29 -19.10
C PRO A 242 -7.95 -11.00 -18.99
N PHE A 243 -8.52 -10.47 -20.09
CA PHE A 243 -9.40 -9.30 -20.02
C PHE A 243 -10.68 -9.58 -19.22
N ALA A 244 -11.25 -10.79 -19.35
CA ALA A 244 -12.41 -11.18 -18.55
C ALA A 244 -12.06 -11.31 -17.06
N LEU A 245 -10.87 -11.86 -16.72
CA LEU A 245 -10.39 -11.92 -15.34
C LEU A 245 -10.20 -10.51 -14.76
N VAL A 246 -9.68 -9.57 -15.53
CA VAL A 246 -9.55 -8.15 -15.15
C VAL A 246 -10.91 -7.56 -14.81
N VAL A 247 -11.95 -7.83 -15.63
CA VAL A 247 -13.33 -7.37 -15.37
C VAL A 247 -13.89 -7.99 -14.08
N VAL A 248 -13.72 -9.29 -13.89
CA VAL A 248 -14.16 -9.99 -12.66
C VAL A 248 -13.48 -9.40 -11.43
N MET A 249 -12.15 -9.20 -11.49
CA MET A 249 -11.37 -8.62 -10.41
C MET A 249 -11.83 -7.19 -10.07
N LEU A 250 -12.03 -6.37 -11.10
CA LEU A 250 -12.52 -5.00 -10.94
C LEU A 250 -13.91 -4.98 -10.32
N ALA A 251 -14.84 -5.82 -10.82
CA ALA A 251 -16.21 -5.90 -10.32
C ALA A 251 -16.25 -6.29 -8.82
N ILE A 252 -15.47 -7.30 -8.42
CA ILE A 252 -15.36 -7.71 -7.02
C ILE A 252 -14.78 -6.58 -6.17
N SER A 253 -13.66 -5.98 -6.56
CA SER A 253 -12.98 -4.94 -5.80
C SER A 253 -13.84 -3.68 -5.63
N VAL A 254 -14.48 -3.21 -6.71
CA VAL A 254 -15.39 -2.05 -6.68
C VAL A 254 -16.62 -2.35 -5.83
N SER A 255 -17.22 -3.55 -5.95
CA SER A 255 -18.38 -3.94 -5.15
C SER A 255 -18.04 -3.93 -3.66
N LEU A 256 -16.89 -4.50 -3.26
CA LEU A 256 -16.42 -4.50 -1.87
C LEU A 256 -16.17 -3.08 -1.37
N TYR A 257 -15.53 -2.23 -2.18
CA TYR A 257 -15.30 -0.83 -1.84
C TYR A 257 -16.61 -0.05 -1.65
N LEU A 258 -17.59 -0.26 -2.53
CA LEU A 258 -18.91 0.39 -2.42
C LEU A 258 -19.67 -0.10 -1.18
N VAL A 259 -19.65 -1.40 -0.88
CA VAL A 259 -20.23 -1.96 0.35
C VAL A 259 -19.57 -1.30 1.57
N ALA A 260 -18.23 -1.21 1.58
CA ALA A 260 -17.51 -0.51 2.63
C ALA A 260 -18.02 0.91 2.80
N ARG A 261 -18.04 1.69 1.73
CA ARG A 261 -18.47 3.10 1.75
C ARG A 261 -19.89 3.27 2.26
N LEU A 262 -20.83 2.45 1.80
CA LEU A 262 -22.24 2.51 2.21
C LEU A 262 -22.43 2.18 3.69
N VAL A 263 -21.73 1.17 4.20
CA VAL A 263 -21.78 0.81 5.63
C VAL A 263 -21.21 1.92 6.51
N PHE A 264 -20.13 2.60 6.01
CA PHE A 264 -19.52 3.72 6.74
C PHE A 264 -20.37 4.98 6.73
N ALA A 265 -20.89 5.40 5.57
CA ALA A 265 -21.67 6.62 5.45
C ALA A 265 -22.88 6.64 6.40
N ARG A 266 -23.55 5.49 6.57
CA ARG A 266 -24.72 5.37 7.44
C ARG A 266 -24.40 5.43 8.94
N ARG A 267 -23.17 5.09 9.36
CA ARG A 267 -22.82 4.95 10.78
C ARG A 267 -21.96 6.08 11.33
N SER A 268 -21.21 6.80 10.49
CA SER A 268 -20.41 7.97 10.89
C SER A 268 -21.30 9.09 11.45
N ALA A 269 -22.51 9.26 10.90
CA ALA A 269 -23.50 10.23 11.40
C ALA A 269 -24.05 9.90 12.79
N ALA A 270 -24.12 8.61 13.17
CA ALA A 270 -24.68 8.17 14.46
C ALA A 270 -23.68 8.28 15.64
N PHE A 271 -22.36 8.38 15.36
CA PHE A 271 -21.32 8.41 16.38
C PHE A 271 -20.64 9.79 16.56
N ALA A 272 -21.10 10.83 15.86
CA ALA A 272 -20.67 12.21 16.06
C ALA A 272 -21.21 12.84 17.36
N GLY A 273 -21.36 12.04 18.42
CA GLY A 273 -21.70 12.49 19.76
C GLY A 273 -20.60 13.42 20.30
N LYS A 274 -20.97 14.67 20.51
CA LYS A 274 -20.14 15.72 21.07
C LYS A 274 -19.67 15.31 22.47
N GLY A 275 -18.36 15.26 22.72
CA GLY A 275 -17.81 15.41 24.05
C GLY A 275 -17.49 14.14 24.86
N ALA A 276 -17.30 12.98 24.22
CA ALA A 276 -16.77 11.81 24.93
C ALA A 276 -15.32 12.06 25.38
N ALA A 277 -15.10 12.17 26.70
CA ALA A 277 -13.75 12.26 27.24
C ALA A 277 -13.06 10.90 27.07
N ALA A 278 -12.00 10.89 26.28
CA ALA A 278 -11.17 9.68 26.11
C ALA A 278 -10.65 9.21 27.49
N ALA A 279 -10.76 7.92 27.78
CA ALA A 279 -10.21 7.38 29.01
C ALA A 279 -8.71 7.64 29.11
N PRO A 280 -8.20 8.14 30.22
CA PRO A 280 -6.75 8.29 30.41
C PRO A 280 -6.08 6.91 30.30
N PRO A 281 -4.93 6.81 29.61
CA PRO A 281 -4.22 5.55 29.49
C PRO A 281 -3.70 5.06 30.84
N VAL A 282 -3.79 3.77 31.08
CA VAL A 282 -3.25 3.13 32.29
C VAL A 282 -1.72 3.13 32.21
N VAL A 283 -1.06 3.79 33.16
CA VAL A 283 0.41 3.79 33.23
C VAL A 283 0.90 2.47 33.83
N LEU A 284 1.61 1.68 33.02
CA LEU A 284 2.18 0.40 33.41
C LEU A 284 3.67 0.58 33.78
N ARG A 285 4.09 -0.10 34.87
CA ARG A 285 5.48 -0.10 35.35
C ARG A 285 5.94 -1.54 35.68
N GLY A 286 7.24 -1.75 35.74
CA GLY A 286 7.83 -3.05 36.07
C GLY A 286 7.41 -4.17 35.13
N TRP A 287 7.13 -5.37 35.66
CA TRP A 287 6.80 -6.56 34.87
C TRP A 287 5.52 -6.39 34.02
N ARG A 288 4.55 -5.57 34.47
CA ARG A 288 3.33 -5.29 33.68
C ARG A 288 3.63 -4.50 32.41
N ALA A 289 4.61 -3.59 32.44
CA ALA A 289 5.07 -2.88 31.27
C ALA A 289 5.77 -3.83 30.29
N LEU A 290 6.61 -4.75 30.82
CA LEU A 290 7.26 -5.78 30.00
C LEU A 290 6.23 -6.72 29.37
N ALA A 291 5.26 -7.23 30.14
CA ALA A 291 4.19 -8.07 29.63
C ALA A 291 3.36 -7.38 28.51
N ALA A 292 3.12 -6.06 28.65
CA ALA A 292 2.45 -5.29 27.59
C ALA A 292 3.32 -5.07 26.35
N ALA A 293 4.65 -5.04 26.48
CA ALA A 293 5.58 -4.89 25.36
C ALA A 293 5.78 -6.19 24.55
N VAL A 294 5.61 -7.37 25.19
CA VAL A 294 5.83 -8.68 24.53
C VAL A 294 5.03 -8.85 23.23
N PRO A 295 3.71 -8.56 23.15
CA PRO A 295 2.98 -8.66 21.88
C PRO A 295 3.54 -7.75 20.79
N PHE A 296 3.96 -6.52 21.15
CA PHE A 296 4.58 -5.59 20.19
C PHE A 296 5.89 -6.16 19.66
N LEU A 297 6.77 -6.63 20.55
CA LEU A 297 8.06 -7.22 20.18
C LEU A 297 7.89 -8.52 19.37
N GLY A 298 6.93 -9.36 19.74
CA GLY A 298 6.65 -10.62 19.03
C GLY A 298 6.18 -10.36 17.60
N VAL A 299 5.22 -9.48 17.41
CA VAL A 299 4.74 -9.12 16.06
C VAL A 299 5.83 -8.43 15.26
N LEU A 300 6.59 -7.53 15.87
CA LEU A 300 7.71 -6.85 15.23
C LEU A 300 8.78 -7.85 14.78
N ALA A 301 9.16 -8.79 15.63
CA ALA A 301 10.12 -9.83 15.29
C ALA A 301 9.64 -10.68 14.10
N LEU A 302 8.38 -11.11 14.12
CA LEU A 302 7.80 -11.90 13.01
C LEU A 302 7.73 -11.10 11.70
N ALA A 303 7.30 -9.85 11.76
CA ALA A 303 7.13 -9.01 10.59
C ALA A 303 8.47 -8.57 9.97
N LEU A 304 9.49 -8.36 10.80
CA LEU A 304 10.82 -7.95 10.32
C LEU A 304 11.74 -9.14 10.00
N ALA A 305 11.45 -10.35 10.48
CA ALA A 305 12.31 -11.52 10.25
C ALA A 305 12.64 -11.73 8.75
N PRO A 306 11.68 -11.75 7.82
CA PRO A 306 12.00 -11.91 6.40
C PRO A 306 12.88 -10.77 5.86
N HIS A 307 12.65 -9.55 6.29
CA HIS A 307 13.44 -8.39 5.86
C HIS A 307 14.86 -8.40 6.45
N LEU A 308 15.00 -8.84 7.71
CA LEU A 308 16.32 -9.03 8.32
C LEU A 308 17.11 -10.11 7.58
N VAL A 309 16.44 -11.18 7.17
CA VAL A 309 17.07 -12.24 6.36
C VAL A 309 17.51 -11.70 5.00
N VAL A 310 16.75 -10.82 4.35
CA VAL A 310 17.18 -10.14 3.12
C VAL A 310 18.46 -9.33 3.37
N VAL A 311 18.51 -8.57 4.47
CA VAL A 311 19.71 -7.79 4.84
C VAL A 311 20.90 -8.72 5.12
N LEU A 312 20.69 -9.81 5.84
CA LEU A 312 21.75 -10.82 6.10
C LEU A 312 22.22 -11.48 4.80
N SER A 313 21.30 -11.85 3.90
CA SER A 313 21.63 -12.45 2.60
C SER A 313 22.42 -11.49 1.70
N ALA A 314 22.20 -10.19 1.83
CA ALA A 314 22.95 -9.18 1.10
C ALA A 314 24.45 -9.17 1.45
N VAL A 315 24.81 -9.62 2.65
CA VAL A 315 26.18 -9.66 3.17
C VAL A 315 26.68 -11.07 3.47
N ALA A 316 25.89 -12.10 3.14
CA ALA A 316 26.26 -13.49 3.29
C ALA A 316 27.15 -13.93 2.12
N GLY A 317 28.34 -14.47 2.39
CA GLY A 317 29.17 -15.09 1.35
C GLY A 317 28.65 -16.48 0.99
N ASP A 318 28.33 -17.28 2.01
CA ASP A 318 27.70 -18.58 1.87
C ASP A 318 26.70 -18.77 3.00
N TRP A 319 25.46 -19.16 2.64
CA TRP A 319 24.36 -19.38 3.59
C TRP A 319 23.47 -20.52 3.11
N TYR A 320 23.95 -21.74 3.32
CA TYR A 320 23.25 -22.95 2.93
C TYR A 320 23.31 -23.98 4.05
N GLY A 321 22.17 -24.50 4.48
CA GLY A 321 22.12 -25.51 5.56
C GLY A 321 22.65 -25.03 6.92
N THR A 322 22.63 -23.71 7.16
CA THR A 322 23.08 -23.10 8.43
C THR A 322 22.04 -22.09 8.93
N ILE A 323 21.98 -21.86 10.25
CA ILE A 323 21.05 -20.86 10.85
C ILE A 323 21.50 -19.44 10.55
N LEU A 324 22.81 -19.18 10.55
CA LEU A 324 23.43 -17.91 10.21
C LEU A 324 24.43 -18.12 9.06
N PRO A 325 24.76 -17.08 8.30
CA PRO A 325 25.79 -17.18 7.26
C PRO A 325 27.09 -17.78 7.79
N SER A 326 27.70 -18.67 7.02
CA SER A 326 29.00 -19.27 7.35
C SER A 326 30.17 -18.35 7.06
N SER A 327 30.00 -17.42 6.12
CA SER A 327 30.98 -16.40 5.77
C SER A 327 30.27 -15.06 5.47
N TRP A 328 31.02 -13.96 5.59
CA TRP A 328 30.50 -12.62 5.39
C TRP A 328 31.26 -11.93 4.27
N THR A 329 30.54 -11.23 3.39
CA THR A 329 31.12 -10.51 2.26
C THR A 329 30.32 -9.27 1.92
N LEU A 330 30.98 -8.25 1.39
CA LEU A 330 30.33 -7.10 0.75
C LEU A 330 30.34 -7.21 -0.79
N ALA A 331 30.81 -8.33 -1.32
CA ALA A 331 30.93 -8.53 -2.77
C ALA A 331 29.58 -8.39 -3.48
N HIS A 332 28.49 -8.88 -2.90
CA HIS A 332 27.16 -8.75 -3.50
C HIS A 332 26.66 -7.32 -3.51
N ALA A 333 26.95 -6.54 -2.48
CA ALA A 333 26.61 -5.12 -2.40
C ALA A 333 27.42 -4.31 -3.41
N SER A 334 28.74 -4.57 -3.51
CA SER A 334 29.60 -3.90 -4.50
C SER A 334 29.23 -4.31 -5.94
N ALA A 335 28.96 -5.59 -6.19
CA ALA A 335 28.51 -6.09 -7.50
C ALA A 335 27.18 -5.45 -7.91
N ALA A 336 26.20 -5.37 -6.99
CA ALA A 336 24.91 -4.74 -7.25
C ALA A 336 25.08 -3.26 -7.62
N LEU A 337 25.89 -2.49 -6.89
CA LEU A 337 26.14 -1.07 -7.18
C LEU A 337 27.03 -0.84 -8.41
N SER A 338 27.77 -1.85 -8.86
CA SER A 338 28.57 -1.81 -10.08
C SER A 338 27.80 -2.28 -11.31
N ASP A 339 26.69 -2.98 -11.12
CA ASP A 339 25.85 -3.47 -12.21
C ASP A 339 25.10 -2.32 -12.88
N GLY A 340 25.29 -2.17 -14.19
CA GLY A 340 24.70 -1.08 -14.95
C GLY A 340 23.16 -1.12 -15.00
N GLN A 341 22.52 -2.29 -14.82
CA GLN A 341 21.06 -2.42 -14.76
C GLN A 341 20.54 -1.95 -13.40
N VAL A 342 21.23 -2.30 -12.32
CA VAL A 342 20.90 -1.84 -10.96
C VAL A 342 21.00 -0.33 -10.84
N VAL A 343 22.12 0.27 -11.30
CA VAL A 343 22.33 1.72 -11.24
C VAL A 343 21.29 2.47 -12.07
N ARG A 344 20.98 1.97 -13.28
CA ARG A 344 19.87 2.55 -14.08
C ARG A 344 18.52 2.39 -13.37
N GLY A 345 18.25 1.23 -12.75
CA GLY A 345 17.02 0.97 -12.01
C GLY A 345 16.80 1.95 -10.85
N ILE A 346 17.87 2.34 -10.15
CA ILE A 346 17.84 3.39 -9.11
C ILE A 346 17.43 4.73 -9.75
N GLY A 347 18.13 5.14 -10.82
CA GLY A 347 17.85 6.40 -11.53
C GLY A 347 16.43 6.44 -12.08
N ASN A 348 15.97 5.35 -12.69
CA ASN A 348 14.61 5.21 -13.21
C ASN A 348 13.56 5.35 -12.09
N SER A 349 13.71 4.61 -11.00
CA SER A 349 12.74 4.71 -9.88
C SER A 349 12.71 6.09 -9.24
N LEU A 350 13.86 6.73 -9.06
CA LEU A 350 13.93 8.11 -8.55
C LEU A 350 13.23 9.08 -9.52
N GLY A 351 13.53 8.98 -10.81
CA GLY A 351 12.92 9.83 -11.84
C GLY A 351 11.41 9.65 -11.95
N TYR A 352 10.94 8.38 -12.00
CA TYR A 352 9.51 8.08 -12.09
C TYR A 352 8.75 8.51 -10.84
N SER A 353 9.29 8.21 -9.66
CA SER A 353 8.63 8.56 -8.39
C SER A 353 8.61 10.07 -8.15
N LEU A 354 9.69 10.78 -8.49
CA LEU A 354 9.72 12.24 -8.39
C LEU A 354 8.76 12.89 -9.39
N GLY A 355 8.79 12.47 -10.65
CA GLY A 355 7.86 12.94 -11.68
C GLY A 355 6.40 12.69 -11.31
N ALA A 356 6.09 11.48 -10.84
CA ALA A 356 4.76 11.11 -10.37
C ALA A 356 4.31 11.95 -9.15
N THR A 357 5.22 12.20 -8.21
CA THR A 357 4.93 13.04 -7.03
C THR A 357 4.60 14.46 -7.43
N VAL A 358 5.39 15.07 -8.32
CA VAL A 358 5.14 16.42 -8.80
C VAL A 358 3.80 16.49 -9.54
N LEU A 359 3.54 15.54 -10.45
CA LEU A 359 2.28 15.48 -11.18
C LEU A 359 1.08 15.29 -10.25
N ALA A 360 1.17 14.37 -9.30
CA ALA A 360 0.11 14.13 -8.32
C ALA A 360 -0.13 15.34 -7.41
N LEU A 361 0.94 16.05 -6.99
CA LEU A 361 0.84 17.29 -6.21
C LEU A 361 0.09 18.37 -6.97
N VAL A 362 0.43 18.59 -8.23
CA VAL A 362 -0.24 19.61 -9.07
C VAL A 362 -1.72 19.28 -9.25
N VAL A 363 -2.01 18.08 -9.72
CA VAL A 363 -3.38 17.64 -10.00
C VAL A 363 -4.19 17.51 -8.71
N GLY A 364 -3.64 16.83 -7.69
CA GLY A 364 -4.34 16.54 -6.44
C GLY A 364 -4.61 17.80 -5.60
N THR A 365 -3.66 18.74 -5.54
CA THR A 365 -3.86 20.02 -4.84
C THR A 365 -4.94 20.85 -5.53
N PHE A 366 -4.95 20.87 -6.87
CA PHE A 366 -6.00 21.56 -7.61
C PHE A 366 -7.38 20.96 -7.36
N ILE A 367 -7.50 19.62 -7.36
CA ILE A 367 -8.77 18.92 -7.05
C ILE A 367 -9.22 19.26 -5.63
N ALA A 368 -8.33 19.15 -4.64
CA ALA A 368 -8.65 19.48 -3.24
C ALA A 368 -9.06 20.94 -3.06
N TRP A 369 -8.36 21.86 -3.70
CA TRP A 369 -8.73 23.28 -3.68
C TRP A 369 -10.10 23.51 -4.33
N THR A 370 -10.37 22.86 -5.46
CA THR A 370 -11.65 22.95 -6.17
C THR A 370 -12.80 22.47 -5.28
N SER A 371 -12.63 21.39 -4.55
CA SER A 371 -13.66 20.83 -3.66
C SER A 371 -13.82 21.63 -2.36
N ALA A 372 -12.75 22.18 -1.81
CA ALA A 372 -12.78 22.91 -0.54
C ALA A 372 -13.23 24.38 -0.69
N ARG A 373 -12.79 25.08 -1.76
CA ARG A 373 -12.91 26.52 -1.91
C ARG A 373 -13.84 26.98 -3.03
N TRP A 374 -13.64 26.47 -4.25
CA TRP A 374 -14.32 27.01 -5.43
C TRP A 374 -15.69 26.39 -5.69
N ARG A 375 -15.80 25.07 -5.57
CA ARG A 375 -17.03 24.27 -5.74
C ARG A 375 -17.84 24.54 -7.02
N PRO A 376 -17.22 24.55 -8.22
CA PRO A 376 -17.94 24.74 -9.48
C PRO A 376 -18.89 23.55 -9.74
N PRO A 377 -19.90 23.70 -10.62
CA PRO A 377 -20.74 22.58 -11.01
C PRO A 377 -19.90 21.38 -11.46
N GLY A 378 -20.22 20.18 -10.95
CA GLY A 378 -19.50 18.95 -11.26
C GLY A 378 -18.26 18.65 -10.39
N TRP A 379 -17.89 19.49 -9.43
CA TRP A 379 -16.74 19.25 -8.55
C TRP A 379 -16.82 17.90 -7.81
N GLN A 380 -18.04 17.43 -7.46
CA GLN A 380 -18.24 16.15 -6.80
C GLN A 380 -17.80 14.97 -7.66
N VAL A 381 -18.00 15.07 -8.99
CA VAL A 381 -17.55 14.03 -9.93
C VAL A 381 -16.04 14.00 -9.99
N LEU A 382 -15.39 15.17 -10.01
CA LEU A 382 -13.93 15.26 -10.02
C LEU A 382 -13.31 14.69 -8.74
N ASP A 383 -13.86 15.06 -7.58
CA ASP A 383 -13.44 14.56 -6.28
C ASP A 383 -13.66 13.04 -6.17
N ALA A 384 -14.81 12.54 -6.60
CA ALA A 384 -15.10 11.11 -6.62
C ALA A 384 -14.16 10.36 -7.58
N ALA A 385 -13.91 10.90 -8.78
CA ALA A 385 -12.99 10.31 -9.75
C ALA A 385 -11.57 10.20 -9.19
N ALA A 386 -11.10 11.23 -8.48
CA ALA A 386 -9.80 11.20 -7.83
C ALA A 386 -9.66 10.09 -6.76
N MET A 387 -10.77 9.59 -6.20
CA MET A 387 -10.78 8.50 -5.21
C MET A 387 -10.92 7.11 -5.85
N VAL A 388 -11.28 7.01 -7.14
CA VAL A 388 -11.45 5.71 -7.86
C VAL A 388 -10.20 4.81 -7.75
N PRO A 389 -8.96 5.32 -7.85
CA PRO A 389 -7.76 4.46 -7.75
C PRO A 389 -7.63 3.68 -6.44
N LEU A 390 -8.35 4.06 -5.37
CA LEU A 390 -8.41 3.27 -4.12
C LEU A 390 -9.20 1.97 -4.28
N ALA A 391 -10.15 1.94 -5.20
CA ALA A 391 -11.02 0.79 -5.45
C ALA A 391 -10.52 -0.07 -6.61
N VAL A 392 -9.66 0.47 -7.46
CA VAL A 392 -9.18 -0.20 -8.67
C VAL A 392 -7.87 -0.93 -8.38
N PRO A 393 -7.80 -2.26 -8.62
CA PRO A 393 -6.57 -3.02 -8.48
C PRO A 393 -5.45 -2.50 -9.37
N GLY A 394 -4.22 -2.56 -8.86
CA GLY A 394 -3.08 -2.08 -9.61
C GLY A 394 -2.84 -2.78 -10.93
N VAL A 395 -2.90 -4.08 -10.92
CA VAL A 395 -2.72 -4.87 -12.14
C VAL A 395 -3.79 -4.56 -13.19
N VAL A 396 -5.02 -4.19 -12.77
CA VAL A 396 -6.12 -3.78 -13.67
C VAL A 396 -5.79 -2.47 -14.37
N LEU A 397 -5.32 -1.45 -13.62
CA LEU A 397 -4.90 -0.18 -14.22
C LEU A 397 -3.70 -0.37 -15.14
N ALA A 398 -2.68 -1.11 -14.69
CA ALA A 398 -1.48 -1.37 -15.48
C ALA A 398 -1.81 -2.09 -16.81
N PHE A 399 -2.70 -3.09 -16.75
CA PHE A 399 -3.19 -3.79 -17.93
C PHE A 399 -3.96 -2.84 -18.87
N GLY A 400 -4.79 -1.96 -18.31
CA GLY A 400 -5.51 -0.95 -19.07
C GLY A 400 -4.59 0.08 -19.74
N TYR A 401 -3.55 0.52 -19.07
CA TYR A 401 -2.53 1.39 -19.69
C TYR A 401 -1.82 0.70 -20.86
N LEU A 402 -1.47 -0.57 -20.71
CA LEU A 402 -0.87 -1.34 -21.78
C LEU A 402 -1.82 -1.48 -22.96
N ALA A 403 -3.07 -1.87 -22.72
CA ALA A 403 -4.09 -2.02 -23.76
C ALA A 403 -4.41 -0.68 -24.47
N MET A 404 -4.53 0.41 -23.72
CA MET A 404 -4.75 1.76 -24.24
C MET A 404 -3.59 2.21 -25.13
N ALA A 405 -2.35 2.09 -24.62
CA ALA A 405 -1.16 2.55 -25.34
C ALA A 405 -0.85 1.73 -26.58
N SER A 406 -1.16 0.42 -26.58
CA SER A 406 -0.98 -0.46 -27.74
C SER A 406 -2.09 -0.36 -28.76
N GLY A 407 -3.35 -0.20 -28.27
CA GLY A 407 -4.55 -0.28 -29.10
C GLY A 407 -4.95 1.02 -29.79
N ILE A 408 -4.50 2.20 -29.32
CA ILE A 408 -4.90 3.51 -29.84
C ILE A 408 -3.73 4.16 -30.62
N PRO A 409 -3.77 4.28 -31.96
CA PRO A 409 -2.61 4.66 -32.76
C PRO A 409 -1.96 6.00 -32.39
N TRP A 410 -2.76 7.04 -32.08
CA TRP A 410 -2.23 8.34 -31.72
C TRP A 410 -1.59 8.37 -30.32
N LEU A 411 -2.10 7.55 -29.36
CA LEU A 411 -1.50 7.37 -28.04
C LEU A 411 -0.21 6.53 -28.13
N ARG A 412 -0.20 5.51 -28.98
CA ARG A 412 0.99 4.69 -29.21
C ARG A 412 2.19 5.51 -29.66
N ALA A 413 1.98 6.56 -30.45
CA ALA A 413 3.06 7.44 -30.87
C ALA A 413 3.82 8.09 -29.69
N TRP A 414 3.14 8.35 -28.58
CA TRP A 414 3.67 9.09 -27.42
C TRP A 414 3.87 8.22 -26.17
N LEU A 415 3.08 7.18 -26.00
CA LEU A 415 2.98 6.39 -24.77
C LEU A 415 3.30 4.90 -24.97
N ASP A 416 3.95 4.51 -26.06
CA ASP A 416 4.27 3.11 -26.34
C ASP A 416 5.23 2.54 -25.28
N PRO A 417 4.75 1.63 -24.39
CA PRO A 417 5.57 1.05 -23.33
C PRO A 417 6.67 0.14 -23.88
N LEU A 418 6.50 -0.37 -25.11
CA LEU A 418 7.52 -1.17 -25.80
C LEU A 418 8.67 -0.32 -26.33
N ARG A 419 8.45 0.98 -26.56
CA ARG A 419 9.46 1.92 -27.02
C ARG A 419 10.08 2.69 -25.86
N ASN A 420 9.26 3.40 -25.10
CA ASN A 420 9.68 4.17 -23.92
C ASN A 420 8.54 4.32 -22.92
N PRO A 421 8.52 3.55 -21.82
CA PRO A 421 7.46 3.58 -20.82
C PRO A 421 7.55 4.76 -19.82
N THR A 422 8.60 5.60 -19.88
CA THR A 422 8.89 6.61 -18.85
C THR A 422 7.69 7.50 -18.53
N LEU A 423 7.10 8.13 -19.56
CA LEU A 423 5.97 9.03 -19.36
C LEU A 423 4.75 8.29 -18.84
N LEU A 424 4.49 7.10 -19.37
CA LEU A 424 3.37 6.26 -18.97
C LEU A 424 3.50 5.78 -17.52
N LEU A 425 4.72 5.40 -17.08
CA LEU A 425 5.01 5.02 -15.69
C LEU A 425 4.81 6.20 -14.73
N ILE A 426 5.29 7.40 -15.09
CA ILE A 426 5.09 8.62 -14.29
C ILE A 426 3.59 8.89 -14.10
N ILE A 427 2.81 8.80 -15.18
CA ILE A 427 1.37 9.04 -15.15
C ILE A 427 0.66 7.94 -14.34
N ALA A 428 0.98 6.67 -14.57
CA ALA A 428 0.37 5.54 -13.86
C ALA A 428 0.59 5.67 -12.35
N TYR A 429 1.83 5.93 -11.92
CA TYR A 429 2.15 6.15 -10.50
C TYR A 429 1.42 7.38 -9.94
N ALA A 430 1.36 8.49 -10.67
CA ALA A 430 0.68 9.71 -10.24
C ALA A 430 -0.81 9.48 -10.04
N VAL A 431 -1.50 8.87 -11.00
CA VAL A 431 -2.93 8.57 -10.93
C VAL A 431 -3.22 7.64 -9.74
N ARG A 432 -2.41 6.62 -9.56
CA ARG A 432 -2.58 5.66 -8.47
C ARG A 432 -2.43 6.29 -7.09
N ARG A 433 -1.54 7.28 -6.93
CA ARG A 433 -1.26 7.98 -5.67
C ARG A 433 -2.07 9.27 -5.50
N LEU A 434 -2.86 9.65 -6.49
CA LEU A 434 -3.69 10.85 -6.46
C LEU A 434 -4.57 10.96 -5.21
N PRO A 435 -5.25 9.88 -4.71
CA PRO A 435 -6.06 9.97 -3.51
C PRO A 435 -5.30 10.44 -2.26
N GLN A 436 -4.02 10.06 -2.14
CA GLN A 436 -3.18 10.43 -0.99
C GLN A 436 -2.92 11.92 -0.97
N VAL A 437 -2.58 12.49 -2.13
CA VAL A 437 -2.32 13.93 -2.26
C VAL A 437 -3.60 14.74 -2.05
N VAL A 438 -4.72 14.31 -2.66
CA VAL A 438 -6.01 15.00 -2.51
C VAL A 438 -6.42 15.05 -1.04
N ARG A 439 -6.31 13.94 -0.32
CA ARG A 439 -6.64 13.89 1.12
C ARG A 439 -5.71 14.75 1.97
N SER A 440 -4.40 14.70 1.72
CA SER A 440 -3.43 15.52 2.46
C SER A 440 -3.64 17.01 2.20
N ALA A 441 -3.90 17.39 0.95
CA ALA A 441 -4.20 18.77 0.57
C ALA A 441 -5.51 19.25 1.18
N ALA A 442 -6.58 18.43 1.14
CA ALA A 442 -7.87 18.74 1.75
C ALA A 442 -7.75 18.94 3.26
N ALA A 443 -7.06 18.03 3.96
CA ALA A 443 -6.80 18.16 5.39
C ALA A 443 -6.03 19.44 5.73
N GLY A 444 -5.07 19.85 4.90
CA GLY A 444 -4.38 21.13 5.04
C GLY A 444 -5.31 22.33 4.84
N LEU A 445 -6.16 22.28 3.80
CA LEU A 445 -7.11 23.35 3.51
C LEU A 445 -8.19 23.49 4.59
N ASP A 446 -8.62 22.39 5.22
CA ASP A 446 -9.61 22.41 6.30
C ASP A 446 -9.08 23.10 7.57
N GLN A 447 -7.74 23.08 7.78
CA GLN A 447 -7.09 23.75 8.91
C GLN A 447 -6.88 25.26 8.68
N VAL A 448 -7.00 25.75 7.43
CA VAL A 448 -6.77 27.14 7.05
C VAL A 448 -8.12 27.85 6.85
N PRO A 449 -8.48 28.87 7.66
CA PRO A 449 -9.70 29.65 7.46
C PRO A 449 -9.75 30.31 6.08
N ALA A 450 -10.88 30.20 5.37
CA ALA A 450 -11.09 30.84 4.06
C ALA A 450 -10.97 32.38 4.14
N ALA A 451 -11.19 32.94 5.32
CA ALA A 451 -11.09 34.38 5.59
C ALA A 451 -9.74 35.00 5.18
N TYR A 452 -8.63 34.24 5.25
CA TYR A 452 -7.32 34.75 4.80
C TYR A 452 -7.29 35.01 3.29
N GLU A 453 -7.86 34.08 2.52
CA GLU A 453 -7.97 34.24 1.06
C GLU A 453 -8.97 35.37 0.68
N GLU A 454 -10.06 35.48 1.43
CA GLU A 454 -11.10 36.52 1.24
C GLU A 454 -10.56 37.91 1.58
N ALA A 455 -9.85 38.09 2.69
CA ALA A 455 -9.22 39.34 3.06
C ALA A 455 -8.21 39.80 2.01
N ALA A 456 -7.35 38.88 1.52
CA ALA A 456 -6.42 39.21 0.45
C ALA A 456 -7.14 39.58 -0.86
N ALA A 457 -8.27 38.92 -1.18
CA ALA A 457 -9.10 39.25 -2.34
C ALA A 457 -9.69 40.64 -2.23
N SER A 458 -10.15 41.03 -1.05
CA SER A 458 -10.69 42.37 -0.77
C SER A 458 -9.65 43.48 -0.95
N LEU A 459 -8.36 43.15 -0.69
CA LEU A 459 -7.22 44.05 -0.94
C LEU A 459 -6.74 44.00 -2.40
N GLY A 460 -7.47 43.36 -3.31
CA GLY A 460 -7.16 43.29 -4.73
C GLY A 460 -6.18 42.17 -5.16
N ALA A 461 -5.76 41.30 -4.24
CA ALA A 461 -4.85 40.21 -4.57
C ALA A 461 -5.48 39.23 -5.57
N GLY A 462 -4.76 38.95 -6.66
CA GLY A 462 -5.17 38.01 -7.68
C GLY A 462 -5.14 36.56 -7.19
N PHE A 463 -5.85 35.64 -7.89
CA PHE A 463 -5.88 34.21 -7.57
C PHE A 463 -4.49 33.59 -7.44
N ALA A 464 -3.63 33.78 -8.44
CA ALA A 464 -2.26 33.23 -8.42
C ALA A 464 -1.43 33.76 -7.24
N TYR A 465 -1.60 35.03 -6.87
CA TYR A 465 -0.92 35.61 -5.71
C TYR A 465 -1.41 34.97 -4.40
N ARG A 466 -2.74 34.86 -4.21
CA ARG A 466 -3.33 34.23 -3.02
C ARG A 466 -2.88 32.76 -2.90
N LEU A 467 -2.97 32.01 -3.99
CA LEU A 467 -2.53 30.61 -4.01
C LEU A 467 -1.05 30.48 -3.62
N ARG A 468 -0.15 31.25 -4.27
CA ARG A 468 1.31 31.15 -4.06
C ARG A 468 1.78 31.73 -2.74
N ARG A 469 1.17 32.83 -2.26
CA ARG A 469 1.65 33.57 -1.07
C ARG A 469 0.88 33.30 0.21
N ILE A 470 -0.31 32.71 0.12
CA ILE A 470 -1.17 32.45 1.29
C ILE A 470 -1.47 30.96 1.38
N THR A 471 -2.19 30.40 0.41
CA THR A 471 -2.72 29.04 0.52
C THR A 471 -1.59 28.00 0.53
N LEU A 472 -0.71 27.98 -0.47
CA LEU A 472 0.35 26.98 -0.56
C LEU A 472 1.33 27.03 0.63
N PRO A 473 1.83 28.18 1.12
CA PRO A 473 2.68 28.21 2.30
C PRO A 473 1.99 27.69 3.57
N LEU A 474 0.70 28.01 3.76
CA LEU A 474 -0.05 27.58 4.94
C LEU A 474 -0.31 26.05 4.95
N ILE A 475 -0.55 25.44 3.79
CA ILE A 475 -0.77 24.00 3.67
C ILE A 475 0.51 23.23 3.32
N ALA A 476 1.66 23.88 3.21
CA ALA A 476 2.93 23.27 2.79
C ALA A 476 3.29 22.04 3.62
N GLY A 477 3.00 22.07 4.92
CA GLY A 477 3.17 20.95 5.82
C GLY A 477 2.39 19.71 5.39
N SER A 478 1.11 19.86 5.08
CA SER A 478 0.24 18.77 4.62
C SER A 478 0.63 18.29 3.23
N LEU A 479 0.96 19.22 2.32
CA LEU A 479 1.43 18.86 0.97
C LEU A 479 2.73 18.06 1.00
N ALA A 480 3.68 18.44 1.84
CA ALA A 480 4.93 17.72 1.96
C ALA A 480 4.73 16.31 2.58
N ALA A 481 3.69 16.11 3.47
CA ALA A 481 3.31 14.77 3.92
C ALA A 481 2.76 13.93 2.76
N GLY A 482 1.82 14.49 1.98
CA GLY A 482 1.28 13.85 0.79
C GLY A 482 2.35 13.53 -0.25
N ALA A 483 3.29 14.46 -0.48
CA ALA A 483 4.42 14.27 -1.39
C ALA A 483 5.30 13.10 -0.97
N LEU A 484 5.66 13.05 0.32
CA LEU A 484 6.53 12.00 0.85
C LEU A 484 5.88 10.62 0.76
N LEU A 485 4.60 10.52 1.12
CA LEU A 485 3.85 9.26 0.97
C LEU A 485 3.77 8.84 -0.50
N THR A 486 3.45 9.77 -1.38
CA THR A 486 3.37 9.51 -2.83
C THR A 486 4.71 9.03 -3.37
N PHE A 487 5.82 9.72 -3.04
CA PHE A 487 7.16 9.34 -3.44
C PHE A 487 7.54 7.95 -2.95
N SER A 488 7.35 7.69 -1.63
CA SER A 488 7.73 6.42 -1.01
C SER A 488 6.98 5.23 -1.61
N PHE A 489 5.67 5.35 -1.77
CA PHE A 489 4.87 4.29 -2.37
C PHE A 489 5.11 4.13 -3.88
N SER A 490 5.48 5.20 -4.59
CA SER A 490 5.84 5.12 -6.01
C SER A 490 7.19 4.43 -6.22
N MET A 491 8.17 4.64 -5.34
CA MET A 491 9.47 3.95 -5.37
C MET A 491 9.33 2.43 -5.29
N LEU A 492 8.27 1.94 -4.64
CA LEU A 492 8.02 0.53 -4.39
C LEU A 492 6.83 -0.02 -5.20
N GLU A 493 6.41 0.70 -6.23
CA GLU A 493 5.30 0.25 -7.07
C GLU A 493 5.68 -1.01 -7.85
N VAL A 494 4.89 -2.06 -7.69
CA VAL A 494 5.16 -3.39 -8.26
C VAL A 494 4.34 -3.63 -9.53
N ALA A 495 3.00 -3.49 -9.46
CA ALA A 495 2.11 -3.88 -10.53
C ALA A 495 2.35 -3.09 -11.82
N ASP A 496 2.40 -1.75 -11.74
CA ASP A 496 2.65 -0.91 -12.91
C ASP A 496 4.08 -1.13 -13.44
N SER A 497 5.05 -1.33 -12.54
CA SER A 497 6.44 -1.61 -12.89
C SER A 497 6.60 -2.90 -13.68
N LEU A 498 5.99 -4.00 -13.20
CA LEU A 498 6.10 -5.31 -13.82
C LEU A 498 5.39 -5.39 -15.18
N VAL A 499 4.27 -4.67 -15.31
CA VAL A 499 3.46 -4.68 -16.53
C VAL A 499 3.98 -3.72 -17.59
N LEU A 500 4.35 -2.49 -17.23
CA LEU A 500 4.66 -1.43 -18.19
C LEU A 500 6.15 -1.33 -18.54
N ALA A 501 7.06 -1.65 -17.61
CA ALA A 501 8.50 -1.60 -17.87
C ALA A 501 8.95 -2.87 -18.60
N GLN A 502 8.74 -2.94 -19.91
CA GLN A 502 9.02 -4.13 -20.72
C GLN A 502 10.51 -4.24 -21.13
N ARG A 503 11.24 -3.12 -21.25
CA ARG A 503 12.63 -3.08 -21.69
C ARG A 503 13.57 -2.85 -20.51
N LYS A 504 14.69 -3.57 -20.45
CA LYS A 504 15.68 -3.55 -19.37
C LYS A 504 16.22 -2.15 -19.04
N GLU A 505 16.38 -1.29 -20.05
CA GLU A 505 16.88 0.08 -19.88
C GLU A 505 15.93 0.99 -19.05
N PHE A 506 14.65 0.65 -18.99
CA PHE A 506 13.62 1.41 -18.27
C PHE A 506 13.14 0.73 -16.98
N HIS A 507 13.75 -0.39 -16.59
CA HIS A 507 13.31 -1.12 -15.38
C HIS A 507 13.48 -0.28 -14.12
N PRO A 508 12.45 -0.08 -13.32
CA PRO A 508 12.56 0.48 -11.97
C PRO A 508 13.07 -0.58 -10.97
N ILE A 509 13.40 -0.16 -9.75
CA ILE A 509 13.95 -1.00 -8.68
C ILE A 509 13.18 -2.32 -8.52
N THR A 510 11.85 -2.26 -8.44
CA THR A 510 11.00 -3.42 -8.20
C THR A 510 11.09 -4.45 -9.31
N ARG A 511 11.17 -4.01 -10.57
CA ARG A 511 11.34 -4.88 -11.73
C ARG A 511 12.74 -5.50 -11.77
N VAL A 512 13.78 -4.71 -11.47
CA VAL A 512 15.17 -5.20 -11.42
C VAL A 512 15.32 -6.26 -10.31
N ILE A 513 14.77 -6.02 -9.12
CA ILE A 513 14.80 -7.01 -8.02
C ILE A 513 14.12 -8.30 -8.47
N PHE A 514 12.94 -8.20 -9.10
CA PHE A 514 12.20 -9.38 -9.59
C PHE A 514 13.01 -10.19 -10.60
N GLU A 515 13.70 -9.54 -11.53
CA GLU A 515 14.54 -10.25 -12.52
C GLU A 515 15.81 -10.86 -11.89
N LEU A 516 16.46 -10.13 -10.98
CA LEU A 516 17.66 -10.64 -10.31
C LEU A 516 17.37 -11.93 -9.51
N VAL A 517 16.21 -12.00 -8.84
CA VAL A 517 15.82 -13.22 -8.10
C VAL A 517 15.70 -14.44 -9.01
N GLN A 518 15.38 -14.24 -10.28
CA GLN A 518 15.23 -15.36 -11.24
C GLN A 518 16.56 -15.79 -11.90
N ILE A 519 17.64 -15.04 -11.70
CA ILE A 519 18.95 -15.38 -12.22
C ILE A 519 19.59 -16.43 -11.30
N LEU A 520 20.02 -17.55 -11.88
CA LEU A 520 20.72 -18.60 -11.12
C LEU A 520 22.07 -18.12 -10.57
N GLY A 521 22.49 -18.67 -9.44
CA GLY A 521 23.77 -18.36 -8.81
C GLY A 521 23.71 -17.09 -7.94
N ALA A 522 24.48 -16.07 -8.25
CA ALA A 522 24.58 -14.84 -7.44
C ALA A 522 23.37 -13.91 -7.52
N GLY A 523 22.42 -14.15 -8.43
CA GLY A 523 21.26 -13.29 -8.66
C GLY A 523 20.44 -13.00 -7.40
N PRO A 524 19.99 -14.02 -6.62
CA PRO A 524 19.24 -13.77 -5.39
C PRO A 524 20.00 -12.96 -4.34
N ALA A 525 21.30 -13.17 -4.18
CA ALA A 525 22.12 -12.38 -3.26
C ALA A 525 22.27 -10.92 -3.70
N MET A 526 22.45 -10.68 -5.00
CA MET A 526 22.44 -9.33 -5.59
C MET A 526 21.08 -8.67 -5.44
N ALA A 527 19.97 -9.42 -5.64
CA ALA A 527 18.62 -8.93 -5.39
C ALA A 527 18.42 -8.51 -3.93
N CYS A 528 18.92 -9.31 -2.98
CA CYS A 528 18.89 -8.99 -1.55
C CYS A 528 19.72 -7.72 -1.24
N ALA A 529 20.91 -7.57 -1.82
CA ALA A 529 21.75 -6.40 -1.66
C ALA A 529 21.05 -5.14 -2.19
N PHE A 530 20.45 -5.23 -3.37
CA PHE A 530 19.71 -4.13 -3.96
C PHE A 530 18.43 -3.78 -3.19
N ALA A 531 17.67 -4.78 -2.76
CA ALA A 531 16.51 -4.60 -1.91
C ALA A 531 16.87 -3.95 -0.56
N THR A 532 17.98 -4.36 0.05
CA THR A 532 18.53 -3.75 1.28
C THR A 532 18.83 -2.27 1.06
N TRP A 533 19.51 -1.92 -0.04
CA TRP A 533 19.74 -0.52 -0.39
C TRP A 533 18.44 0.26 -0.51
N ALA A 534 17.44 -0.28 -1.22
CA ALA A 534 16.14 0.38 -1.39
C ALA A 534 15.42 0.60 -0.06
N MET A 535 15.43 -0.39 0.82
CA MET A 535 14.85 -0.28 2.17
C MET A 535 15.55 0.79 3.01
N LEU A 536 16.89 0.80 3.03
CA LEU A 536 17.67 1.81 3.78
C LEU A 536 17.45 3.21 3.22
N PHE A 537 17.44 3.37 1.91
CA PHE A 537 17.17 4.66 1.26
C PHE A 537 15.80 5.21 1.66
N LEU A 538 14.75 4.39 1.61
CA LEU A 538 13.40 4.82 1.99
C LEU A 538 13.28 5.13 3.49
N ALA A 539 13.87 4.31 4.34
CA ALA A 539 13.90 4.56 5.78
C ALA A 539 14.62 5.88 6.10
N ALA A 540 15.75 6.14 5.42
CA ALA A 540 16.50 7.38 5.56
C ALA A 540 15.71 8.60 5.04
N ALA A 541 15.05 8.48 3.88
CA ALA A 541 14.24 9.55 3.30
C ALA A 541 13.05 9.93 4.21
N LEU A 542 12.34 8.92 4.74
CA LEU A 542 11.24 9.12 5.68
C LEU A 542 11.72 9.67 7.02
N GLY A 543 12.85 9.17 7.54
CA GLY A 543 13.46 9.67 8.76
C GLY A 543 13.92 11.13 8.65
N ALA A 544 14.56 11.49 7.55
CA ALA A 544 14.97 12.87 7.27
C ALA A 544 13.76 13.81 7.18
N ALA A 545 12.71 13.39 6.49
CA ALA A 545 11.49 14.18 6.38
C ALA A 545 10.77 14.36 7.72
N ALA A 546 10.77 13.35 8.58
CA ALA A 546 10.25 13.43 9.94
C ALA A 546 11.06 14.40 10.80
N ALA A 547 12.39 14.31 10.73
CA ALA A 547 13.31 15.18 11.46
C ALA A 547 13.17 16.66 11.04
N LEU A 548 13.05 16.95 9.74
CA LEU A 548 12.86 18.31 9.23
C LEU A 548 11.57 18.97 9.73
N ARG A 549 10.59 18.17 10.18
CA ARG A 549 9.31 18.66 10.72
C ARG A 549 9.25 18.69 12.24
N GLY A 550 10.30 18.20 12.94
CA GLY A 550 10.27 18.02 14.38
C GLY A 550 9.18 17.04 14.84
N ARG A 551 8.73 16.14 13.95
CA ARG A 551 7.69 15.13 14.20
C ARG A 551 8.29 13.73 14.12
N SER A 552 7.65 12.76 14.76
CA SER A 552 8.02 11.36 14.58
C SER A 552 7.54 10.85 13.21
N PRO A 553 8.21 9.85 12.58
CA PRO A 553 7.73 9.21 11.36
C PRO A 553 6.29 8.68 11.49
N MET A 554 5.89 8.28 12.69
CA MET A 554 4.53 7.81 12.98
C MET A 554 3.48 8.92 12.89
N GLU A 555 3.79 10.13 13.32
CA GLU A 555 2.87 11.28 13.21
C GLU A 555 2.64 11.65 11.75
N LEU A 556 3.66 11.50 10.89
CA LEU A 556 3.54 11.71 9.44
C LEU A 556 2.66 10.68 8.73
N LEU A 557 2.66 9.43 9.23
CA LEU A 557 1.84 8.35 8.66
C LEU A 557 0.41 8.32 9.23
N ARG A 558 0.18 9.06 10.32
CA ARG A 558 -1.10 9.10 11.02
C ARG A 558 -2.01 10.25 10.53
N ASP A 559 -1.43 11.33 10.01
CA ASP A 559 -2.10 12.45 9.35
C ASP A 559 -2.54 12.06 7.92
#